data_cde8c419305d8a73c90db82d5fea7fff
#
_entry.id   cde8c419305d8a73c90db82d5fea7fff
#
_cell.length_a   1.000
_cell.length_b   1.000
_cell.length_c   1.000
_cell.angle_alpha   90.00
_cell.angle_beta   90.00
_cell.angle_gamma   90.00
#
_symmetry.space_group_name_H-M   'P 1'
#
loop_
_entity.id
_entity.type
_entity.pdbx_description
1 polymer ?
#
loop_
_entity_poly.entity_id
_entity_poly.type
_entity_poly.pdbx_seq_one_letter_code
_entity_poly.pdbx_strand_id
1 'polypeptide(L)'
;MVAMLPHMRILSSQWAHNERRIIRERHGSVLSRGLVLKRDRAAMNIDDALEHAIALEGAPLFREADMDLGVYGVAQPTVIGLKTVLSVLLCEPNREARSNRTRQCAWICTREEPVVYVGDIPYVLREAYKPKQTLSMSDRAENLEAIEKRLKHDILAEAAKNNGLVLVHEEQDGTIELKSKWVSVQNEDVRTVRELFWWIQSCGWRVSYHRLPIAPNQPLEHNYLDAYTQVIKNTDPRSTCFVANCGAGVFRTTFAMIAALLVRRRQMHLLTQVDPFAETGENMTSDTHVPSKSLGRTLRRVQDNME
;
A
#
# COMPACT_ATOMS: atom_id res chain seq x y z
N MET A 1 2.63 -26.54 -31.96
CA MET A 1 3.87 -25.73 -31.99
C MET A 1 3.74 -24.74 -33.15
N VAL A 2 3.23 -23.54 -32.89
CA VAL A 2 3.03 -22.52 -33.93
C VAL A 2 4.37 -21.83 -34.14
N ALA A 3 4.95 -21.99 -35.33
CA ALA A 3 6.19 -21.33 -35.72
C ALA A 3 5.96 -19.80 -35.78
N MET A 4 6.59 -19.06 -34.90
CA MET A 4 6.61 -17.59 -34.96
C MET A 4 7.22 -17.14 -36.30
N LEU A 5 6.48 -16.31 -37.02
CA LEU A 5 6.91 -15.76 -38.30
C LEU A 5 8.21 -14.94 -38.14
N PRO A 6 9.17 -15.02 -39.09
CA PRO A 6 10.48 -14.36 -38.97
C PRO A 6 10.45 -12.85 -38.68
N HIS A 7 9.45 -12.13 -39.19
CA HIS A 7 9.29 -10.70 -38.93
C HIS A 7 8.90 -10.36 -37.48
N MET A 8 8.23 -11.26 -36.75
CA MET A 8 7.97 -11.08 -35.32
C MET A 8 9.25 -11.17 -34.46
N ARG A 9 10.23 -11.99 -34.88
CA ARG A 9 11.54 -12.04 -34.21
C ARG A 9 12.35 -10.77 -34.43
N ILE A 10 12.28 -10.17 -35.62
CA ILE A 10 12.97 -8.90 -35.93
C ILE A 10 12.34 -7.76 -35.11
N LEU A 11 11.00 -7.70 -35.03
CA LEU A 11 10.31 -6.72 -34.20
C LEU A 11 10.69 -6.88 -32.73
N SER A 12 10.68 -8.10 -32.17
CA SER A 12 11.07 -8.32 -30.76
C SER A 12 12.51 -7.89 -30.46
N SER A 13 13.45 -8.11 -31.37
CA SER A 13 14.85 -7.67 -31.20
C SER A 13 15.00 -6.14 -31.27
N GLN A 14 14.28 -5.47 -32.16
CA GLN A 14 14.27 -4.02 -32.25
C GLN A 14 13.63 -3.37 -31.02
N TRP A 15 12.55 -3.96 -30.49
CA TRP A 15 11.91 -3.50 -29.26
C TRP A 15 12.84 -3.62 -28.06
N ALA A 16 13.51 -4.76 -27.86
CA ALA A 16 14.47 -4.96 -26.79
C ALA A 16 15.66 -3.98 -26.87
N HIS A 17 16.09 -3.62 -28.08
CA HIS A 17 17.13 -2.64 -28.28
C HIS A 17 16.66 -1.21 -27.96
N ASN A 18 15.43 -0.86 -28.32
CA ASN A 18 14.81 0.40 -27.97
C ASN A 18 14.61 0.59 -26.46
N GLU A 19 14.21 -0.46 -25.75
CA GLU A 19 14.04 -0.43 -24.29
C GLU A 19 15.33 -0.09 -23.56
N ARG A 20 16.43 -0.77 -23.88
CA ARG A 20 17.75 -0.47 -23.31
C ARG A 20 18.21 0.94 -23.61
N ARG A 21 17.92 1.44 -24.82
CA ARG A 21 18.24 2.81 -25.23
C ARG A 21 17.45 3.81 -24.39
N ILE A 22 16.14 3.63 -24.23
CA ILE A 22 15.29 4.52 -23.44
C ILE A 22 15.78 4.61 -22.00
N ILE A 23 16.06 3.48 -21.33
CA ILE A 23 16.59 3.45 -19.96
C ILE A 23 17.91 4.20 -19.83
N ARG A 24 18.78 4.10 -20.84
CA ARG A 24 20.07 4.80 -20.88
C ARG A 24 19.95 6.30 -21.19
N GLU A 25 18.91 6.68 -21.91
CA GLU A 25 18.67 8.06 -22.36
C GLU A 25 17.68 8.80 -21.46
N ARG A 26 17.22 8.18 -20.35
CA ARG A 26 16.38 8.87 -19.36
C ARG A 26 17.11 10.08 -18.77
N HIS A 27 16.46 11.23 -18.82
CA HIS A 27 16.99 12.51 -18.36
C HIS A 27 16.08 13.21 -17.35
N GLY A 28 15.15 12.45 -16.73
CA GLY A 28 14.30 12.98 -15.68
C GLY A 28 15.08 13.37 -14.44
N SER A 29 14.53 14.21 -13.62
CA SER A 29 15.13 14.64 -12.36
C SER A 29 15.16 13.52 -11.33
N VAL A 30 14.20 12.58 -11.42
CA VAL A 30 14.03 11.40 -10.57
C VAL A 30 14.08 10.13 -11.41
N LEU A 31 13.30 10.04 -12.50
CA LEU A 31 13.37 8.95 -13.46
C LEU A 31 14.57 9.14 -14.38
N SER A 32 15.76 8.92 -13.86
CA SER A 32 17.03 9.19 -14.50
C SER A 32 17.64 7.93 -15.12
N ARG A 33 18.83 8.10 -15.71
CA ARG A 33 19.58 7.04 -16.39
C ARG A 33 19.75 5.80 -15.50
N GLY A 34 19.44 4.63 -16.06
CA GLY A 34 19.60 3.33 -15.38
C GLY A 34 18.49 2.99 -14.39
N LEU A 35 17.52 3.88 -14.17
CA LEU A 35 16.37 3.61 -13.33
C LEU A 35 15.19 3.09 -14.14
N VAL A 36 14.42 2.19 -13.54
CA VAL A 36 13.22 1.59 -14.10
C VAL A 36 12.03 1.84 -13.18
N LEU A 37 10.86 2.02 -13.79
CA LEU A 37 9.57 2.00 -13.10
C LEU A 37 9.13 0.54 -12.99
N LYS A 38 9.22 -0.03 -11.81
CA LYS A 38 8.83 -1.41 -11.53
C LYS A 38 7.45 -1.43 -10.89
N ARG A 39 6.55 -2.29 -11.40
CA ARG A 39 5.29 -2.58 -10.74
C ARG A 39 5.56 -3.08 -9.33
N ASP A 40 4.89 -2.46 -8.36
CA ASP A 40 5.00 -2.87 -6.98
C ASP A 40 4.02 -4.01 -6.71
N ARG A 41 4.57 -5.19 -6.46
CA ARG A 41 3.82 -6.38 -6.03
C ARG A 41 4.32 -6.79 -4.66
N ALA A 42 3.43 -7.07 -3.74
CA ALA A 42 3.79 -7.79 -2.52
C ALA A 42 4.30 -9.19 -2.93
N ALA A 43 5.39 -9.63 -2.32
CA ALA A 43 5.91 -10.97 -2.56
C ALA A 43 4.85 -12.01 -2.15
N MET A 44 4.36 -12.79 -3.11
CA MET A 44 3.26 -13.74 -2.91
C MET A 44 3.60 -14.93 -2.00
N ASN A 45 4.88 -15.15 -1.66
CA ASN A 45 5.35 -16.31 -0.89
C ASN A 45 5.34 -16.07 0.63
N ILE A 46 4.62 -15.07 1.13
CA ILE A 46 4.50 -14.81 2.58
C ILE A 46 3.17 -15.37 3.11
N ASP A 47 2.37 -16.01 2.27
CA ASP A 47 1.04 -16.52 2.61
C ASP A 47 1.07 -17.54 3.76
N ASP A 48 2.15 -18.31 3.89
CA ASP A 48 2.35 -19.25 4.99
C ASP A 48 2.70 -18.58 6.34
N ALA A 49 3.11 -17.30 6.31
CA ALA A 49 3.55 -16.59 7.52
C ALA A 49 2.45 -15.78 8.21
N LEU A 50 1.31 -15.58 7.56
CA LEU A 50 0.21 -14.76 8.07
C LEU A 50 -1.14 -15.50 7.91
N GLU A 51 -1.37 -16.45 8.79
CA GLU A 51 -2.62 -17.25 8.85
C GLU A 51 -3.92 -16.44 8.92
N HIS A 52 -3.82 -15.14 9.18
CA HIS A 52 -4.98 -14.26 9.40
C HIS A 52 -5.17 -13.22 8.30
N ALA A 53 -4.46 -13.34 7.16
CA ALA A 53 -4.65 -12.42 6.04
C ALA A 53 -5.98 -12.72 5.31
N ILE A 54 -6.75 -11.66 5.08
CA ILE A 54 -7.99 -11.74 4.31
C ILE A 54 -7.63 -11.57 2.84
N ALA A 55 -8.03 -12.52 2.00
CA ALA A 55 -7.82 -12.43 0.56
C ALA A 55 -8.75 -11.37 -0.04
N LEU A 56 -8.24 -10.15 -0.23
CA LEU A 56 -8.94 -9.08 -0.93
C LEU A 56 -8.22 -8.77 -2.24
N GLU A 57 -8.98 -8.69 -3.33
CA GLU A 57 -8.41 -8.33 -4.62
C GLU A 57 -7.73 -6.95 -4.58
N GLY A 58 -6.48 -6.91 -5.00
CA GLY A 58 -5.68 -5.68 -5.03
C GLY A 58 -5.24 -5.13 -3.67
N ALA A 59 -5.53 -5.82 -2.55
CA ALA A 59 -5.10 -5.46 -1.20
C ALA A 59 -4.40 -6.64 -0.50
N PRO A 60 -3.16 -6.97 -0.91
CA PRO A 60 -2.47 -8.14 -0.40
C PRO A 60 -2.19 -8.02 1.10
N LEU A 61 -2.26 -9.15 1.82
CA LEU A 61 -1.99 -9.24 3.25
C LEU A 61 -2.85 -8.30 4.12
N PHE A 62 -4.07 -8.01 3.66
CA PHE A 62 -5.02 -7.26 4.49
C PHE A 62 -5.41 -8.11 5.69
N ARG A 63 -5.20 -7.59 6.89
CA ARG A 63 -5.47 -8.27 8.15
C ARG A 63 -5.88 -7.30 9.24
N GLU A 64 -6.68 -7.77 10.15
CA GLU A 64 -7.00 -7.09 11.40
C GLU A 64 -6.00 -7.51 12.49
N ALA A 65 -5.60 -6.59 13.34
CA ALA A 65 -4.96 -6.94 14.59
C ALA A 65 -6.03 -7.47 15.55
N ASP A 66 -5.65 -8.43 16.40
CA ASP A 66 -6.55 -8.94 17.42
C ASP A 66 -7.12 -7.83 18.31
N MET A 67 -8.26 -8.11 18.96
CA MET A 67 -8.88 -7.31 20.02
C MET A 67 -9.90 -6.26 19.61
N ASP A 68 -10.46 -6.30 18.42
CA ASP A 68 -11.56 -5.41 18.00
C ASP A 68 -11.24 -3.89 18.18
N LEU A 69 -9.95 -3.51 18.18
CA LEU A 69 -9.52 -2.12 18.37
C LEU A 69 -9.51 -1.31 17.07
N GLY A 70 -9.94 -1.88 15.96
CA GLY A 70 -10.02 -1.22 14.67
C GLY A 70 -8.65 -0.88 14.09
N VAL A 71 -7.66 -1.75 14.25
CA VAL A 71 -6.30 -1.62 13.73
C VAL A 71 -6.05 -2.67 12.68
N TYR A 72 -5.65 -2.25 11.48
CA TYR A 72 -5.48 -3.09 10.31
C TYR A 72 -4.12 -2.88 9.66
N GLY A 73 -3.66 -3.89 8.93
CA GLY A 73 -2.45 -3.83 8.13
C GLY A 73 -2.68 -4.35 6.72
N VAL A 74 -1.91 -3.83 5.77
CA VAL A 74 -1.97 -4.24 4.36
C VAL A 74 -0.61 -4.01 3.68
N ALA A 75 -0.30 -4.74 2.62
CA ALA A 75 0.79 -4.39 1.71
C ALA A 75 0.39 -3.22 0.82
N GLN A 76 1.26 -2.80 -0.12
CA GLN A 76 0.90 -1.72 -1.03
C GLN A 76 -0.30 -2.12 -1.91
N PRO A 77 -1.47 -1.50 -1.74
CA PRO A 77 -2.66 -1.86 -2.49
C PRO A 77 -2.68 -1.20 -3.88
N THR A 78 -3.45 -1.76 -4.80
CA THR A 78 -3.94 -1.07 -5.99
C THR A 78 -5.03 -0.05 -5.60
N VAL A 79 -5.47 0.80 -6.52
CA VAL A 79 -6.57 1.74 -6.25
C VAL A 79 -7.88 0.99 -5.96
N ILE A 80 -8.14 -0.09 -6.70
CA ILE A 80 -9.31 -0.98 -6.44
C ILE A 80 -9.17 -1.57 -5.03
N GLY A 81 -8.02 -2.17 -4.71
CA GLY A 81 -7.77 -2.75 -3.39
C GLY A 81 -7.91 -1.75 -2.24
N LEU A 82 -7.43 -0.51 -2.43
CA LEU A 82 -7.61 0.57 -1.46
C LEU A 82 -9.10 0.87 -1.20
N LYS A 83 -9.89 1.00 -2.27
CA LYS A 83 -11.34 1.22 -2.15
C LYS A 83 -12.04 0.02 -1.51
N THR A 84 -11.65 -1.21 -1.86
CA THR A 84 -12.18 -2.44 -1.25
C THR A 84 -11.92 -2.47 0.26
N VAL A 85 -10.70 -2.15 0.71
CA VAL A 85 -10.38 -2.03 2.14
C VAL A 85 -11.26 -0.97 2.80
N LEU A 86 -11.41 0.20 2.21
CA LEU A 86 -12.26 1.27 2.76
C LEU A 86 -13.74 0.86 2.82
N SER A 87 -14.24 0.07 1.86
CA SER A 87 -15.60 -0.48 1.88
C SER A 87 -15.79 -1.47 3.03
N VAL A 88 -14.86 -2.42 3.21
CA VAL A 88 -14.87 -3.37 4.32
C VAL A 88 -14.89 -2.64 5.67
N LEU A 89 -14.16 -1.51 5.77
CA LEU A 89 -14.08 -0.69 6.97
C LEU A 89 -15.26 0.29 7.15
N LEU A 90 -16.27 0.24 6.28
CA LEU A 90 -17.47 1.07 6.33
C LEU A 90 -17.18 2.60 6.17
N CYS A 91 -16.17 2.92 5.35
CA CYS A 91 -15.74 4.29 5.07
C CYS A 91 -16.25 4.83 3.73
N GLU A 92 -17.27 4.21 3.14
CA GLU A 92 -17.83 4.54 1.82
C GLU A 92 -18.56 5.88 1.78
N PRO A 93 -18.65 6.51 0.58
CA PRO A 93 -19.52 7.67 0.37
C PRO A 93 -20.99 7.32 0.63
N ASN A 94 -21.76 8.31 1.10
CA ASN A 94 -23.22 8.23 1.25
C ASN A 94 -23.75 7.09 2.16
N ARG A 95 -22.90 6.47 2.98
CA ARG A 95 -23.30 5.38 3.86
C ARG A 95 -24.23 5.87 4.99
N GLU A 96 -24.13 7.13 5.42
CA GLU A 96 -24.99 7.70 6.46
C GLU A 96 -26.48 7.60 6.10
N ALA A 97 -26.80 7.70 4.81
CA ALA A 97 -28.17 7.51 4.32
C ALA A 97 -28.66 6.06 4.42
N ARG A 98 -27.77 5.09 4.59
CA ARG A 98 -28.06 3.64 4.58
C ARG A 98 -27.90 2.97 5.95
N SER A 99 -27.10 3.52 6.85
CA SER A 99 -26.79 2.90 8.17
C SER A 99 -26.22 3.92 9.14
N ASN A 100 -26.64 3.85 10.41
CA ASN A 100 -26.06 4.66 11.52
C ASN A 100 -24.62 4.24 11.91
N ARG A 101 -23.98 3.32 11.20
CA ARG A 101 -22.63 2.85 11.48
C ARG A 101 -21.68 3.30 10.38
N THR A 102 -21.19 4.53 10.51
CA THR A 102 -20.14 5.06 9.63
C THR A 102 -18.82 5.12 10.38
N ARG A 103 -17.74 4.79 9.69
CA ARG A 103 -16.39 4.89 10.25
C ARG A 103 -15.54 5.87 9.44
N GLN A 104 -14.52 6.42 10.08
CA GLN A 104 -13.44 7.16 9.44
C GLN A 104 -12.19 6.28 9.46
N CYS A 105 -11.39 6.35 8.41
CA CYS A 105 -10.11 5.64 8.33
C CYS A 105 -8.96 6.64 8.42
N ALA A 106 -8.02 6.41 9.35
CA ALA A 106 -6.71 7.04 9.31
C ALA A 106 -5.73 6.06 8.66
N TRP A 107 -5.28 6.39 7.44
CA TRP A 107 -4.36 5.56 6.67
C TRP A 107 -2.93 6.03 6.87
N ILE A 108 -2.08 5.15 7.40
CA ILE A 108 -0.69 5.43 7.73
C ILE A 108 0.23 4.68 6.77
N CYS A 109 0.89 5.41 5.88
CA CYS A 109 1.91 4.86 4.99
C CYS A 109 3.29 4.96 5.63
N THR A 110 3.96 3.83 5.82
CA THR A 110 5.27 3.74 6.46
C THR A 110 6.44 3.64 5.46
N ARG A 111 6.18 3.88 4.17
CA ARG A 111 7.19 3.73 3.12
C ARG A 111 8.15 4.90 3.08
N GLU A 112 9.44 4.60 2.94
CA GLU A 112 10.54 5.54 2.73
C GLU A 112 10.95 5.67 1.26
N GLU A 113 10.31 4.92 0.37
CA GLU A 113 10.53 4.97 -1.06
C GLU A 113 9.39 5.71 -1.77
N PRO A 114 9.68 6.47 -2.84
CA PRO A 114 8.66 7.14 -3.61
C PRO A 114 7.79 6.13 -4.37
N VAL A 115 6.48 6.37 -4.37
CA VAL A 115 5.48 5.55 -5.06
C VAL A 115 4.62 6.46 -5.93
N VAL A 116 4.39 6.05 -7.15
CA VAL A 116 3.41 6.69 -8.04
C VAL A 116 2.44 5.66 -8.58
N TYR A 117 1.21 6.07 -8.76
CA TYR A 117 0.21 5.25 -9.43
C TYR A 117 0.13 5.64 -10.90
N VAL A 118 0.11 4.62 -11.76
CA VAL A 118 -0.21 4.77 -13.18
C VAL A 118 -1.49 3.96 -13.42
N GLY A 119 -2.58 4.66 -13.68
CA GLY A 119 -3.91 4.08 -13.62
C GLY A 119 -4.19 3.52 -12.22
N ASP A 120 -4.50 2.24 -12.16
CA ASP A 120 -4.84 1.52 -10.92
C ASP A 120 -3.63 0.93 -10.19
N ILE A 121 -2.46 0.93 -10.81
CA ILE A 121 -1.30 0.14 -10.39
C ILE A 121 -0.23 1.03 -9.73
N PRO A 122 0.28 0.65 -8.54
CA PRO A 122 1.42 1.32 -7.92
C PRO A 122 2.74 0.91 -8.58
N TYR A 123 3.62 1.88 -8.80
CA TYR A 123 4.96 1.70 -9.32
C TYR A 123 6.00 2.34 -8.39
N VAL A 124 7.16 1.70 -8.33
CA VAL A 124 8.34 2.14 -7.56
C VAL A 124 9.54 2.25 -8.46
N LEU A 125 10.53 3.04 -8.03
CA LEU A 125 11.81 3.12 -8.72
C LEU A 125 12.74 1.99 -8.29
N ARG A 126 13.45 1.43 -9.27
CA ARG A 126 14.52 0.44 -9.04
C ARG A 126 15.68 0.70 -10.00
N GLU A 127 16.87 0.30 -9.59
CA GLU A 127 17.99 0.20 -10.52
C GLU A 127 17.76 -0.98 -11.48
N ALA A 128 17.96 -0.76 -12.78
CA ALA A 128 17.70 -1.77 -13.80
C ALA A 128 18.49 -3.07 -13.58
N TYR A 129 19.69 -2.98 -12.98
CA TYR A 129 20.56 -4.13 -12.70
C TYR A 129 20.39 -4.72 -11.29
N LYS A 130 19.63 -4.03 -10.41
CA LYS A 130 19.30 -4.48 -9.05
C LYS A 130 17.81 -4.31 -8.73
N PRO A 131 16.90 -4.92 -9.49
CA PRO A 131 15.47 -4.62 -9.43
C PRO A 131 14.79 -5.06 -8.13
N LYS A 132 15.43 -5.94 -7.35
CA LYS A 132 14.91 -6.36 -6.03
C LYS A 132 15.31 -5.43 -4.89
N GLN A 133 16.36 -4.63 -5.08
CA GLN A 133 16.85 -3.74 -4.04
C GLN A 133 15.97 -2.49 -3.95
N THR A 134 15.48 -2.21 -2.75
CA THR A 134 14.73 -0.98 -2.47
C THR A 134 15.63 0.23 -2.65
N LEU A 135 15.12 1.25 -3.33
CA LEU A 135 15.80 2.53 -3.52
C LEU A 135 15.25 3.52 -2.50
N SER A 136 15.92 3.60 -1.34
CA SER A 136 15.60 4.59 -0.31
C SER A 136 16.10 5.96 -0.73
N MET A 137 15.22 6.97 -0.73
CA MET A 137 15.54 8.33 -1.16
C MET A 137 15.43 9.36 -0.07
N SER A 138 14.61 9.13 0.95
CA SER A 138 14.47 10.03 2.09
C SER A 138 13.68 9.35 3.22
N ASP A 139 13.98 9.75 4.43
CA ASP A 139 13.27 9.40 5.68
C ASP A 139 12.20 10.44 6.06
N ARG A 140 12.11 11.56 5.32
CA ARG A 140 11.16 12.64 5.56
C ARG A 140 9.99 12.59 4.59
N ALA A 141 8.78 12.67 5.13
CA ALA A 141 7.54 12.62 4.36
C ALA A 141 7.48 13.70 3.28
N GLU A 142 7.82 14.93 3.62
CA GLU A 142 7.77 16.08 2.72
C GLU A 142 8.72 15.92 1.52
N ASN A 143 9.92 15.39 1.77
CA ASN A 143 10.90 15.12 0.73
C ASN A 143 10.40 14.02 -0.22
N LEU A 144 9.84 12.93 0.33
CA LEU A 144 9.28 11.83 -0.47
C LEU A 144 8.14 12.31 -1.36
N GLU A 145 7.24 13.12 -0.83
CA GLU A 145 6.14 13.69 -1.61
C GLU A 145 6.62 14.67 -2.70
N ALA A 146 7.66 15.44 -2.42
CA ALA A 146 8.30 16.30 -3.43
C ALA A 146 8.99 15.46 -4.52
N ILE A 147 9.63 14.34 -4.15
CA ILE A 147 10.22 13.39 -5.09
C ILE A 147 9.12 12.73 -5.94
N GLU A 148 8.01 12.28 -5.34
CA GLU A 148 6.87 11.69 -6.07
C GLU A 148 6.27 12.67 -7.09
N LYS A 149 6.13 13.96 -6.75
CA LYS A 149 5.67 14.98 -7.70
C LYS A 149 6.62 15.15 -8.89
N ARG A 150 7.93 15.17 -8.63
CA ARG A 150 8.93 15.23 -9.71
C ARG A 150 8.93 13.96 -10.55
N LEU A 151 8.79 12.79 -9.92
CA LEU A 151 8.68 11.51 -10.62
C LEU A 151 7.45 11.47 -11.54
N LYS A 152 6.28 11.93 -11.06
CA LYS A 152 5.08 12.10 -11.89
C LYS A 152 5.37 12.98 -13.11
N HIS A 153 6.04 14.10 -12.91
CA HIS A 153 6.38 15.00 -14.01
C HIS A 153 7.32 14.32 -15.03
N ASP A 154 8.34 13.59 -14.56
CA ASP A 154 9.27 12.86 -15.42
C ASP A 154 8.55 11.77 -16.24
N ILE A 155 7.59 11.06 -15.63
CA ILE A 155 6.76 10.04 -16.31
C ILE A 155 5.94 10.67 -17.43
N LEU A 156 5.28 11.79 -17.16
CA LEU A 156 4.48 12.50 -18.16
C LEU A 156 5.35 13.08 -19.28
N ALA A 157 6.55 13.57 -18.96
CA ALA A 157 7.52 14.05 -19.94
C ALA A 157 8.07 12.91 -20.83
N GLU A 158 8.30 11.71 -20.26
CA GLU A 158 8.66 10.51 -21.03
C GLU A 158 7.51 10.08 -21.94
N ALA A 159 6.27 10.06 -21.44
CA ALA A 159 5.09 9.73 -22.22
C ALA A 159 4.89 10.69 -23.40
N ALA A 160 5.05 12.00 -23.18
CA ALA A 160 4.95 13.00 -24.24
C ALA A 160 5.95 12.78 -25.38
N LYS A 161 7.16 12.29 -25.08
CA LYS A 161 8.19 11.94 -26.07
C LYS A 161 7.92 10.64 -26.82
N ASN A 162 7.11 9.74 -26.24
CA ASN A 162 6.85 8.39 -26.74
C ASN A 162 5.37 8.19 -27.11
N ASN A 163 4.72 9.18 -27.69
CA ASN A 163 3.32 9.10 -28.16
C ASN A 163 2.32 8.69 -27.06
N GLY A 164 2.49 9.19 -25.85
CA GLY A 164 1.63 8.89 -24.71
C GLY A 164 1.96 7.56 -24.02
N LEU A 165 3.12 6.97 -24.31
CA LEU A 165 3.54 5.69 -23.73
C LEU A 165 4.70 5.87 -22.76
N VAL A 166 4.66 5.16 -21.64
CA VAL A 166 5.78 5.06 -20.70
C VAL A 166 6.25 3.62 -20.58
N LEU A 167 7.56 3.42 -20.46
CA LEU A 167 8.16 2.10 -20.30
C LEU A 167 8.18 1.71 -18.82
N VAL A 168 7.43 0.66 -18.47
CA VAL A 168 7.37 0.09 -17.12
C VAL A 168 7.89 -1.34 -17.12
N HIS A 169 8.13 -1.88 -15.92
CA HIS A 169 8.68 -3.23 -15.75
C HIS A 169 7.85 -4.01 -14.73
N GLU A 170 7.66 -5.28 -15.00
CA GLU A 170 6.97 -6.24 -14.12
C GLU A 170 7.89 -7.43 -13.86
N GLU A 171 7.81 -8.01 -12.65
CA GLU A 171 8.46 -9.28 -12.37
C GLU A 171 7.72 -10.39 -13.12
N GLN A 172 8.47 -11.27 -13.75
CA GLN A 172 7.91 -12.48 -14.34
C GLN A 172 7.87 -13.57 -13.26
N ASP A 173 6.71 -14.20 -13.11
CA ASP A 173 6.50 -15.23 -12.10
C ASP A 173 7.54 -16.36 -12.27
N GLY A 174 8.19 -16.72 -11.16
CA GLY A 174 9.24 -17.76 -11.13
C GLY A 174 10.62 -17.36 -11.65
N THR A 175 10.82 -16.11 -12.07
CA THR A 175 12.13 -15.64 -12.54
C THR A 175 12.60 -14.37 -11.81
N ILE A 176 13.91 -14.06 -11.94
CA ILE A 176 14.50 -12.83 -11.41
C ILE A 176 14.40 -11.70 -12.46
N GLU A 177 14.01 -12.05 -13.67
CA GLU A 177 14.04 -11.13 -14.81
C GLU A 177 12.83 -10.18 -14.80
N LEU A 178 13.10 -8.93 -15.14
CA LEU A 178 12.07 -7.92 -15.36
C LEU A 178 11.61 -7.98 -16.81
N LYS A 179 10.30 -8.11 -17.01
CA LYS A 179 9.67 -7.95 -18.31
C LYS A 179 9.25 -6.51 -18.49
N SER A 180 9.70 -5.89 -19.56
CA SER A 180 9.27 -4.55 -19.95
C SER A 180 7.88 -4.56 -20.60
N LYS A 181 7.15 -3.46 -20.38
CA LYS A 181 5.82 -3.24 -20.92
C LYS A 181 5.62 -1.75 -21.19
N TRP A 182 4.98 -1.43 -22.31
CA TRP A 182 4.53 -0.09 -22.62
C TRP A 182 3.11 0.13 -22.08
N VAL A 183 2.93 1.21 -21.34
CA VAL A 183 1.64 1.59 -20.76
C VAL A 183 1.25 2.96 -21.30
N SER A 184 0.02 3.07 -21.80
CA SER A 184 -0.56 4.36 -22.21
C SER A 184 -0.85 5.20 -20.97
N VAL A 185 -0.49 6.48 -21.04
CA VAL A 185 -0.54 7.40 -19.88
C VAL A 185 -1.08 8.75 -20.33
N GLN A 186 -2.11 9.21 -19.65
CA GLN A 186 -2.60 10.58 -19.69
C GLN A 186 -2.31 11.28 -18.37
N ASN A 187 -2.50 12.59 -18.31
CA ASN A 187 -2.15 13.36 -17.11
C ASN A 187 -2.95 12.90 -15.86
N GLU A 188 -4.20 12.57 -16.02
CA GLU A 188 -5.11 12.08 -14.98
C GLU A 188 -4.82 10.64 -14.53
N ASP A 189 -4.08 9.87 -15.33
CA ASP A 189 -3.72 8.49 -15.01
C ASP A 189 -2.56 8.40 -14.01
N VAL A 190 -1.73 9.46 -13.92
CA VAL A 190 -0.58 9.47 -13.02
C VAL A 190 -0.91 10.25 -11.76
N ARG A 191 -0.84 9.57 -10.61
CA ARG A 191 -1.09 10.18 -9.29
C ARG A 191 0.05 9.85 -8.33
N THR A 192 0.48 10.84 -7.56
CA THR A 192 1.24 10.58 -6.34
C THR A 192 0.34 9.94 -5.29
N VAL A 193 0.92 9.34 -4.25
CA VAL A 193 0.12 8.73 -3.19
C VAL A 193 -0.80 9.77 -2.52
N ARG A 194 -0.29 10.97 -2.24
CA ARG A 194 -1.09 12.06 -1.65
C ARG A 194 -2.22 12.52 -2.57
N GLU A 195 -1.96 12.66 -3.86
CA GLU A 195 -2.99 13.04 -4.86
C GLU A 195 -4.07 11.95 -4.98
N LEU A 196 -3.69 10.67 -4.89
CA LEU A 196 -4.63 9.56 -4.89
C LEU A 196 -5.58 9.64 -3.70
N PHE A 197 -5.06 9.82 -2.48
CA PHE A 197 -5.90 9.93 -1.29
C PHE A 197 -6.76 11.19 -1.31
N TRP A 198 -6.22 12.32 -1.78
CA TRP A 198 -7.01 13.54 -1.98
C TRP A 198 -8.17 13.32 -2.96
N TRP A 199 -7.91 12.64 -4.07
CA TRP A 199 -8.96 12.29 -5.04
C TRP A 199 -10.01 11.35 -4.43
N ILE A 200 -9.62 10.34 -3.67
CA ILE A 200 -10.53 9.44 -2.97
C ILE A 200 -11.40 10.22 -1.97
N GLN A 201 -10.82 11.13 -1.21
CA GLN A 201 -11.56 12.01 -0.30
C GLN A 201 -12.56 12.90 -1.05
N SER A 202 -12.16 13.48 -2.18
CA SER A 202 -13.05 14.32 -3.01
C SER A 202 -14.24 13.53 -3.59
N CYS A 203 -14.07 12.21 -3.75
CA CYS A 203 -15.17 11.29 -4.09
C CYS A 203 -16.07 10.94 -2.89
N GLY A 204 -15.86 11.53 -1.72
CA GLY A 204 -16.69 11.34 -0.54
C GLY A 204 -16.28 10.19 0.39
N TRP A 205 -15.15 9.52 0.13
CA TRP A 205 -14.64 8.50 1.02
C TRP A 205 -14.08 9.10 2.31
N ARG A 206 -14.39 8.50 3.45
CA ARG A 206 -13.94 8.97 4.76
C ARG A 206 -12.60 8.38 5.14
N VAL A 207 -11.54 8.94 4.59
CA VAL A 207 -10.16 8.55 4.85
C VAL A 207 -9.28 9.77 5.04
N SER A 208 -8.36 9.74 5.99
CA SER A 208 -7.24 10.68 6.11
C SER A 208 -5.92 9.97 5.83
N TYR A 209 -5.02 10.62 5.12
CA TYR A 209 -3.74 10.05 4.74
C TYR A 209 -2.59 10.70 5.52
N HIS A 210 -1.76 9.84 6.12
CA HIS A 210 -0.58 10.22 6.86
C HIS A 210 0.64 9.46 6.35
N ARG A 211 1.71 10.15 6.02
CA ARG A 211 2.98 9.54 5.67
C ARG A 211 3.93 9.61 6.85
N LEU A 212 4.31 8.47 7.40
CA LEU A 212 5.24 8.34 8.52
C LEU A 212 6.31 7.31 8.14
N PRO A 213 7.34 7.71 7.36
CA PRO A 213 8.32 6.78 6.83
C PRO A 213 9.11 6.10 7.93
N ILE A 214 9.34 4.79 7.79
CA ILE A 214 10.22 3.99 8.65
C ILE A 214 11.40 3.51 7.81
N ALA A 215 12.60 3.92 8.20
CA ALA A 215 13.83 3.40 7.61
C ALA A 215 14.09 1.98 8.12
N PRO A 216 14.15 0.95 7.25
CA PRO A 216 14.28 -0.44 7.68
C PRO A 216 15.65 -0.76 8.30
N ASN A 217 16.66 0.05 8.01
CA ASN A 217 18.06 -0.22 8.35
C ASN A 217 18.65 0.78 9.37
N GLN A 218 17.81 1.63 9.97
CA GLN A 218 18.24 2.62 10.95
C GLN A 218 17.42 2.50 12.22
N PRO A 219 17.98 2.80 13.39
CA PRO A 219 17.23 2.93 14.61
C PRO A 219 16.13 3.99 14.44
N LEU A 220 14.96 3.75 15.03
CA LEU A 220 13.91 4.76 15.06
C LEU A 220 14.40 5.97 15.86
N GLU A 221 14.24 7.16 15.32
CA GLU A 221 14.50 8.39 16.03
C GLU A 221 13.56 8.49 17.26
N HIS A 222 14.02 9.12 18.34
CA HIS A 222 13.27 9.20 19.60
C HIS A 222 11.88 9.84 19.46
N ASN A 223 11.69 10.75 18.51
CA ASN A 223 10.44 11.45 18.23
C ASN A 223 9.53 10.72 17.23
N TYR A 224 9.96 9.59 16.69
CA TYR A 224 9.20 8.87 15.67
C TYR A 224 7.84 8.39 16.21
N LEU A 225 7.82 7.81 17.41
CA LEU A 225 6.57 7.38 18.05
C LEU A 225 5.66 8.55 18.42
N ASP A 226 6.20 9.75 18.61
CA ASP A 226 5.42 10.95 18.89
C ASP A 226 4.52 11.31 17.69
N ALA A 227 5.04 11.20 16.45
CA ALA A 227 4.26 11.43 15.24
C ALA A 227 3.08 10.44 15.12
N TYR A 228 3.31 9.16 15.40
CA TYR A 228 2.25 8.16 15.48
C TYR A 228 1.23 8.49 16.55
N THR A 229 1.71 8.79 17.75
CA THR A 229 0.87 9.13 18.88
C THR A 229 0.00 10.34 18.60
N GLN A 230 0.53 11.37 17.93
CA GLN A 230 -0.23 12.57 17.56
C GLN A 230 -1.37 12.24 16.57
N VAL A 231 -1.09 11.43 15.54
CA VAL A 231 -2.13 11.01 14.59
C VAL A 231 -3.25 10.24 15.30
N ILE A 232 -2.87 9.31 16.20
CA ILE A 232 -3.84 8.41 16.83
C ILE A 232 -4.62 9.11 17.95
N LYS A 233 -3.97 9.89 18.80
CA LYS A 233 -4.61 10.61 19.92
C LYS A 233 -5.73 11.56 19.48
N ASN A 234 -5.59 12.15 18.31
CA ASN A 234 -6.56 13.12 17.78
C ASN A 234 -7.78 12.47 17.12
N THR A 235 -7.93 11.14 17.22
CA THR A 235 -9.03 10.39 16.61
C THR A 235 -9.96 9.82 17.67
N ASP A 236 -11.27 9.79 17.35
CA ASP A 236 -12.23 9.10 18.19
C ASP A 236 -12.06 7.58 18.07
N PRO A 237 -11.75 6.88 19.17
CA PRO A 237 -11.49 5.44 19.14
C PRO A 237 -12.71 4.58 18.81
N ARG A 238 -13.92 5.11 18.87
CA ARG A 238 -15.16 4.37 18.58
C ARG A 238 -15.53 4.41 17.10
N SER A 239 -15.18 5.50 16.41
CA SER A 239 -15.59 5.76 15.02
C SER A 239 -14.43 5.72 14.01
N THR A 240 -13.16 5.81 14.47
CA THR A 240 -12.00 5.81 13.59
C THR A 240 -11.29 4.46 13.61
N CYS A 241 -11.00 3.90 12.44
CA CYS A 241 -10.09 2.76 12.28
C CYS A 241 -8.74 3.22 11.74
N PHE A 242 -7.69 2.41 11.97
CA PHE A 242 -6.34 2.63 11.46
C PHE A 242 -5.97 1.56 10.45
N VAL A 243 -5.40 1.97 9.32
CA VAL A 243 -4.77 1.06 8.37
C VAL A 243 -3.32 1.46 8.21
N ALA A 244 -2.41 0.55 8.52
CA ALA A 244 -0.99 0.73 8.26
C ALA A 244 -0.57 0.00 6.98
N ASN A 245 0.25 0.62 6.13
CA ASN A 245 0.82 -0.05 4.98
C ASN A 245 2.31 0.22 4.80
N CYS A 246 3.01 -0.78 4.24
CA CYS A 246 4.34 -0.64 3.65
C CYS A 246 4.36 -1.37 2.30
N GLY A 247 5.52 -1.54 1.67
CA GLY A 247 5.62 -2.28 0.40
C GLY A 247 5.16 -3.73 0.55
N ALA A 248 5.86 -4.48 1.41
CA ALA A 248 5.58 -5.90 1.63
C ALA A 248 4.40 -6.19 2.58
N GLY A 249 3.95 -5.22 3.37
CA GLY A 249 2.86 -5.41 4.33
C GLY A 249 3.23 -6.14 5.62
N VAL A 250 4.49 -6.51 5.82
CA VAL A 250 4.93 -7.36 6.95
C VAL A 250 5.59 -6.52 8.05
N PHE A 251 6.90 -6.26 7.99
CA PHE A 251 7.67 -5.72 9.11
C PHE A 251 7.22 -4.32 9.57
N ARG A 252 7.34 -3.31 8.70
CA ARG A 252 6.98 -1.92 9.02
C ARG A 252 5.49 -1.76 9.31
N THR A 253 4.66 -2.50 8.58
CA THR A 253 3.22 -2.55 8.82
C THR A 253 2.89 -3.12 10.19
N THR A 254 3.47 -4.26 10.57
CA THR A 254 3.25 -4.88 11.89
C THR A 254 3.73 -3.97 13.02
N PHE A 255 4.90 -3.33 12.85
CA PHE A 255 5.38 -2.36 13.82
C PHE A 255 4.38 -1.21 14.03
N ALA A 256 3.88 -0.63 12.94
CA ALA A 256 2.90 0.44 13.01
C ALA A 256 1.56 -0.02 13.63
N MET A 257 1.14 -1.25 13.33
CA MET A 257 -0.04 -1.87 13.98
C MET A 257 0.15 -2.00 15.50
N ILE A 258 1.31 -2.50 15.95
CA ILE A 258 1.61 -2.63 17.39
C ILE A 258 1.60 -1.26 18.07
N ALA A 259 2.25 -0.25 17.48
CA ALA A 259 2.23 1.11 18.01
C ALA A 259 0.80 1.66 18.12
N ALA A 260 -0.03 1.43 17.10
CA ALA A 260 -1.43 1.84 17.11
C ALA A 260 -2.25 1.10 18.19
N LEU A 261 -2.03 -0.20 18.36
CA LEU A 261 -2.70 -1.00 19.40
C LEU A 261 -2.40 -0.48 20.81
N LEU A 262 -1.13 -0.17 21.11
CA LEU A 262 -0.74 0.34 22.43
C LEU A 262 -1.43 1.67 22.75
N VAL A 263 -1.50 2.59 21.79
CA VAL A 263 -2.18 3.87 21.98
C VAL A 263 -3.70 3.67 22.11
N ARG A 264 -4.29 2.80 21.26
CA ARG A 264 -5.73 2.48 21.32
C ARG A 264 -6.13 1.80 22.61
N ARG A 265 -5.33 0.86 23.11
CA ARG A 265 -5.54 0.25 24.41
C ARG A 265 -5.71 1.32 25.49
N ARG A 266 -4.80 2.29 25.53
CA ARG A 266 -4.87 3.37 26.53
C ARG A 266 -6.09 4.27 26.32
N GLN A 267 -6.44 4.62 25.07
CA GLN A 267 -7.64 5.40 24.77
C GLN A 267 -8.92 4.69 25.23
N MET A 268 -9.06 3.39 24.92
CA MET A 268 -10.23 2.61 25.30
C MET A 268 -10.32 2.43 26.80
N HIS A 269 -9.21 2.17 27.49
CA HIS A 269 -9.18 2.09 28.94
C HIS A 269 -9.64 3.40 29.61
N LEU A 270 -9.21 4.56 29.11
CA LEU A 270 -9.65 5.85 29.62
C LEU A 270 -11.15 6.11 29.41
N LEU A 271 -11.72 5.57 28.33
CA LEU A 271 -13.15 5.76 28.00
C LEU A 271 -14.08 4.79 28.74
N THR A 272 -13.64 3.54 28.91
CA THR A 272 -14.51 2.47 29.43
C THR A 272 -14.16 2.06 30.86
N GLN A 273 -13.04 2.54 31.39
CA GLN A 273 -12.41 2.10 32.65
C GLN A 273 -12.09 0.60 32.69
N VAL A 274 -12.15 -0.07 31.53
CA VAL A 274 -11.82 -1.48 31.38
C VAL A 274 -10.62 -1.60 30.44
N ASP A 275 -9.60 -2.37 30.85
CA ASP A 275 -8.48 -2.67 29.97
C ASP A 275 -8.91 -3.72 28.94
N PRO A 276 -8.86 -3.41 27.61
CA PRO A 276 -9.21 -4.39 26.57
C PRO A 276 -8.35 -5.66 26.59
N PHE A 277 -7.21 -5.62 27.26
CA PHE A 277 -6.25 -6.74 27.39
C PHE A 277 -6.24 -7.34 28.81
N ALA A 278 -7.12 -6.90 29.71
CA ALA A 278 -7.27 -7.58 30.99
C ALA A 278 -7.70 -9.01 30.74
N GLU A 279 -6.92 -9.95 31.22
CA GLU A 279 -7.30 -11.35 31.22
C GLU A 279 -8.63 -11.47 32.00
N THR A 280 -9.69 -11.86 31.30
CA THR A 280 -10.87 -12.37 31.96
C THR A 280 -10.41 -13.66 32.66
N GLY A 281 -10.29 -13.63 33.97
CA GLY A 281 -9.75 -14.72 34.77
C GLY A 281 -10.64 -15.96 34.75
N GLU A 282 -10.78 -16.57 33.60
CA GLU A 282 -11.39 -17.86 33.39
C GLU A 282 -10.42 -18.77 32.67
N ASN A 283 -9.77 -19.61 33.50
CA ASN A 283 -9.17 -20.89 33.17
C ASN A 283 -8.28 -20.96 31.89
N MET A 284 -6.97 -20.83 32.10
CA MET A 284 -6.01 -21.56 31.27
C MET A 284 -6.23 -23.07 31.42
N THR A 285 -7.11 -23.63 30.64
CA THR A 285 -7.07 -25.05 30.27
C THR A 285 -6.59 -25.11 28.83
N SER A 286 -5.48 -25.81 28.68
CA SER A 286 -4.75 -26.15 27.47
C SER A 286 -5.66 -26.56 26.31
N ASP A 287 -5.16 -26.29 25.12
CA ASP A 287 -5.53 -26.86 23.82
C ASP A 287 -6.94 -26.57 23.30
N THR A 288 -7.01 -25.52 22.46
CA THR A 288 -7.71 -25.62 21.17
C THR A 288 -7.48 -24.33 20.38
N HIS A 289 -7.00 -24.43 19.14
CA HIS A 289 -7.04 -23.39 18.10
C HIS A 289 -8.49 -22.91 17.91
N VAL A 290 -8.84 -21.78 18.51
CA VAL A 290 -10.12 -21.11 18.24
C VAL A 290 -9.83 -20.00 17.22
N PRO A 291 -10.38 -20.02 16.00
CA PRO A 291 -10.29 -18.90 15.09
C PRO A 291 -10.88 -17.68 15.78
N SER A 292 -10.16 -16.56 15.76
CA SER A 292 -10.58 -15.36 16.47
C SER A 292 -11.98 -14.94 16.01
N LYS A 293 -12.87 -14.64 16.95
CA LYS A 293 -14.26 -14.19 16.67
C LYS A 293 -14.32 -12.93 15.81
N SER A 294 -13.22 -12.15 15.78
CA SER A 294 -13.06 -10.95 14.96
C SER A 294 -12.97 -11.27 13.46
N LEU A 295 -12.19 -12.30 13.08
CA LEU A 295 -12.03 -12.71 11.69
C LEU A 295 -13.37 -13.19 11.08
N GLY A 296 -14.16 -13.96 11.84
CA GLY A 296 -15.48 -14.41 11.40
C GLY A 296 -16.46 -13.26 11.17
N ARG A 297 -16.38 -12.20 11.97
CA ARG A 297 -17.20 -10.97 11.77
C ARG A 297 -16.77 -10.19 10.53
N THR A 298 -15.46 -10.05 10.30
CA THR A 298 -14.94 -9.34 9.11
C THR A 298 -15.27 -10.07 7.83
N LEU A 299 -15.14 -11.42 7.81
CA LEU A 299 -15.52 -12.24 6.66
C LEU A 299 -17.02 -12.17 6.35
N ARG A 300 -17.90 -12.22 7.36
CA ARG A 300 -19.35 -12.02 7.16
C ARG A 300 -19.65 -10.65 6.58
N ARG A 301 -18.98 -9.58 7.05
CA ARG A 301 -19.14 -8.22 6.48
C ARG A 301 -18.73 -8.15 5.02
N VAL A 302 -17.71 -8.89 4.59
CA VAL A 302 -17.29 -8.97 3.18
C VAL A 302 -18.38 -9.64 2.35
N GLN A 303 -18.93 -10.77 2.84
CA GLN A 303 -20.02 -11.49 2.16
C GLN A 303 -21.30 -10.65 2.07
N ASP A 304 -21.73 -10.04 3.18
CA ASP A 304 -22.94 -9.19 3.23
C ASP A 304 -22.85 -7.92 2.36
N ASN A 305 -21.64 -7.50 1.96
CA ASN A 305 -21.44 -6.32 1.08
C ASN A 305 -21.26 -6.71 -0.40
N MET A 306 -21.14 -8.00 -0.72
CA MET A 306 -21.03 -8.51 -2.10
C MET A 306 -22.38 -9.00 -2.65
N GLU A 307 -23.39 -9.19 -1.80
CA GLU A 307 -24.80 -9.40 -2.16
C GLU A 307 -25.55 -8.04 -2.23
#